data_7d1dbb818e0ccf2dba5f6d9fc22b1405
#
_entry.id   7d1dbb818e0ccf2dba5f6d9fc22b1405
#
_cell.length_a   1.000
_cell.length_b   1.000
_cell.length_c   1.000
_cell.angle_alpha   90.00
_cell.angle_beta   90.00
_cell.angle_gamma   90.00
#
_symmetry.space_group_name_H-M   'P 1'
#
loop_
_entity.id
_entity.type
_entity.pdbx_description
1 polymer ?
#
loop_
_entity_poly.entity_id
_entity_poly.type
_entity_poly.pdbx_seq_one_letter_code
_entity_poly.pdbx_strand_id
1 'polypeptide(L)'
;MPILLTVENLVTADLSTIHKEQATYVGIDFGTSTTVVSYSYFDNEKRIVVTEVMNLRQKQSDGADFTGEKVPTVIALYHNRVLVGEGAANLKYELEKNKDVWYSFKMELGEDLGAKYCNSILGKDKSVRIQNAKDATILFFRFLKKEIESYVEQKGLCQNIKYAVSIPASFEANQRRDLVDALISNQMDVSKQSLIDEPNAAFLNYIHESEMNNEAVDVSYTHLTLPT
;
A
#
# COMPACT_ATOMS: atom_id res chain seq x y z
N MET A 1 -25.96 -19.54 21.28
CA MET A 1 -25.57 -19.96 19.92
C MET A 1 -24.49 -19.00 19.46
N PRO A 2 -23.30 -19.44 19.07
CA PRO A 2 -22.32 -18.55 18.48
C PRO A 2 -22.90 -17.99 17.18
N ILE A 3 -22.80 -16.66 16.99
CA ILE A 3 -23.20 -16.01 15.75
C ILE A 3 -22.09 -16.29 14.76
N LEU A 4 -22.41 -16.97 13.64
CA LEU A 4 -21.49 -17.13 12.54
C LEU A 4 -21.36 -15.77 11.85
N LEU A 5 -20.24 -15.08 12.09
CA LEU A 5 -19.93 -13.85 11.37
C LEU A 5 -19.31 -14.21 10.03
N THR A 6 -19.91 -13.73 8.96
CA THR A 6 -19.37 -13.84 7.60
C THR A 6 -18.97 -12.48 7.09
N VAL A 7 -18.03 -12.40 6.15
CA VAL A 7 -17.66 -11.13 5.52
C VAL A 7 -18.88 -10.47 4.88
N GLU A 8 -19.79 -11.23 4.30
CA GLU A 8 -21.05 -10.75 3.71
C GLU A 8 -21.95 -10.03 4.73
N ASN A 9 -21.94 -10.45 5.99
CA ASN A 9 -22.73 -9.82 7.05
C ASN A 9 -22.14 -8.49 7.54
N LEU A 10 -20.88 -8.20 7.24
CA LEU A 10 -20.15 -7.01 7.70
C LEU A 10 -19.98 -5.97 6.59
N VAL A 11 -20.03 -6.39 5.33
CA VAL A 11 -19.82 -5.51 4.19
C VAL A 11 -21.17 -5.14 3.58
N THR A 12 -21.51 -3.85 3.57
CA THR A 12 -22.73 -3.35 2.94
C THR A 12 -22.66 -3.30 1.41
N ALA A 13 -21.52 -3.66 0.81
CA ALA A 13 -21.34 -3.72 -0.63
C ALA A 13 -22.03 -4.97 -1.19
N ASP A 14 -22.78 -4.79 -2.26
CA ASP A 14 -23.36 -5.91 -3.00
C ASP A 14 -22.24 -6.70 -3.71
N LEU A 15 -21.85 -7.84 -3.12
CA LEU A 15 -20.82 -8.71 -3.67
C LEU A 15 -21.20 -9.24 -5.08
N SER A 16 -22.48 -9.17 -5.46
CA SER A 16 -22.92 -9.52 -6.82
C SER A 16 -22.34 -8.56 -7.87
N THR A 17 -21.95 -7.36 -7.49
CA THR A 17 -21.28 -6.39 -8.39
C THR A 17 -19.83 -6.78 -8.66
N ILE A 18 -19.12 -7.38 -7.70
CA ILE A 18 -17.75 -7.85 -7.85
C ILE A 18 -17.64 -8.92 -8.94
N HIS A 19 -18.64 -9.79 -9.05
CA HIS A 19 -18.71 -10.83 -10.08
C HIS A 19 -18.98 -10.26 -11.49
N LYS A 20 -19.49 -9.04 -11.59
CA LYS A 20 -19.83 -8.39 -12.88
C LYS A 20 -18.74 -7.45 -13.36
N GLU A 21 -17.97 -6.85 -12.46
CA GLU A 21 -16.83 -6.00 -12.82
C GLU A 21 -15.61 -6.86 -13.11
N GLN A 22 -15.16 -6.84 -14.36
CA GLN A 22 -13.83 -7.33 -14.70
C GLN A 22 -12.83 -6.31 -14.17
N ALA A 23 -12.28 -6.56 -12.99
CA ALA A 23 -11.31 -5.71 -12.33
C ALA A 23 -10.27 -6.55 -11.58
N THR A 24 -9.10 -5.99 -11.40
CA THR A 24 -8.08 -6.47 -10.46
C THR A 24 -8.10 -5.57 -9.24
N TYR A 25 -8.39 -6.14 -8.09
CA TYR A 25 -8.40 -5.42 -6.82
C TYR A 25 -7.02 -5.53 -6.17
N VAL A 26 -6.42 -4.40 -5.85
CA VAL A 26 -5.07 -4.33 -5.27
C VAL A 26 -5.16 -3.74 -3.88
N GLY A 27 -4.74 -4.53 -2.89
CA GLY A 27 -4.58 -4.10 -1.50
C GLY A 27 -3.13 -3.72 -1.21
N ILE A 28 -2.90 -2.55 -0.64
CA ILE A 28 -1.58 -2.05 -0.26
C ILE A 28 -1.54 -1.88 1.26
N ASP A 29 -0.77 -2.71 1.92
CA ASP A 29 -0.43 -2.50 3.33
C ASP A 29 0.78 -1.55 3.39
N PHE A 30 0.46 -0.25 3.51
CA PHE A 30 1.47 0.81 3.55
C PHE A 30 2.07 0.92 4.95
N GLY A 31 3.08 0.11 5.26
CA GLY A 31 3.75 0.12 6.56
C GLY A 31 4.82 1.20 6.69
N THR A 32 5.16 1.58 7.93
CA THR A 32 6.21 2.56 8.23
C THR A 32 7.60 2.11 7.78
N SER A 33 7.88 0.81 7.91
CA SER A 33 9.17 0.22 7.54
C SER A 33 9.10 -0.63 6.27
N THR A 34 7.97 -1.27 6.03
CA THR A 34 7.79 -2.23 4.94
C THR A 34 6.37 -2.14 4.42
N THR A 35 6.24 -2.13 3.12
CA THR A 35 4.98 -2.18 2.38
C THR A 35 4.82 -3.55 1.74
N VAL A 36 3.59 -4.10 1.81
CA VAL A 36 3.20 -5.34 1.14
C VAL A 36 2.04 -5.04 0.20
N VAL A 37 2.05 -5.66 -0.95
CA VAL A 37 0.98 -5.51 -1.95
C VAL A 37 0.37 -6.87 -2.26
N SER A 38 -0.94 -6.97 -2.13
CA SER A 38 -1.73 -8.12 -2.52
C SER A 38 -2.66 -7.77 -3.67
N TYR A 39 -3.13 -8.77 -4.37
CA TYR A 39 -4.16 -8.60 -5.40
C TYR A 39 -5.20 -9.69 -5.32
N SER A 40 -6.41 -9.34 -5.75
CA SER A 40 -7.51 -10.28 -5.86
C SER A 40 -8.20 -10.11 -7.21
N TYR A 41 -8.65 -11.21 -7.76
CA TYR A 41 -9.45 -11.23 -8.98
C TYR A 41 -10.45 -12.38 -8.94
N PHE A 42 -11.51 -12.27 -9.73
CA PHE A 42 -12.48 -13.36 -9.86
C PHE A 42 -12.06 -14.31 -10.98
N ASP A 43 -11.79 -15.58 -10.61
CA ASP A 43 -11.54 -16.65 -11.56
C ASP A 43 -12.89 -17.18 -12.09
N ASN A 44 -13.21 -16.84 -13.34
CA ASN A 44 -14.49 -17.23 -13.95
C ASN A 44 -14.63 -18.73 -14.17
N GLU A 45 -13.53 -19.45 -14.36
CA GLU A 45 -13.56 -20.90 -14.60
C GLU A 45 -13.85 -21.64 -13.29
N LYS A 46 -13.19 -21.27 -12.22
CA LYS A 46 -13.35 -21.89 -10.90
C LYS A 46 -14.49 -21.26 -10.10
N ARG A 47 -15.00 -20.09 -10.51
CA ARG A 47 -16.03 -19.30 -9.81
C ARG A 47 -15.64 -18.96 -8.36
N ILE A 48 -14.38 -18.61 -8.15
CA ILE A 48 -13.85 -18.23 -6.85
C ILE A 48 -13.07 -16.89 -6.95
N VAL A 49 -12.95 -16.21 -5.83
CA VAL A 49 -12.01 -15.11 -5.69
C VAL A 49 -10.63 -15.70 -5.37
N VAL A 50 -9.63 -15.31 -6.14
CA VAL A 50 -8.23 -15.68 -5.90
C VAL A 50 -7.53 -14.46 -5.30
N THR A 51 -6.82 -14.65 -4.19
CA THR A 51 -6.03 -13.60 -3.53
C THR A 51 -4.60 -14.09 -3.35
N GLU A 52 -3.64 -13.29 -3.80
CA GLU A 52 -2.20 -13.59 -3.69
C GLU A 52 -1.40 -12.33 -3.35
N VAL A 53 -0.20 -12.51 -2.78
CA VAL A 53 0.76 -11.44 -2.57
C VAL A 53 1.58 -11.22 -3.84
N MET A 54 1.83 -9.95 -4.19
CA MET A 54 2.65 -9.60 -5.34
C MET A 54 4.14 -9.67 -5.00
N ASN A 55 4.90 -10.29 -5.88
CA ASN A 55 6.35 -10.19 -5.89
C ASN A 55 6.77 -9.01 -6.78
N LEU A 56 7.06 -7.87 -6.18
CA LEU A 56 7.40 -6.65 -6.90
C LEU A 56 8.90 -6.54 -7.18
N ARG A 57 9.22 -6.06 -8.36
CA ARG A 57 10.60 -5.84 -8.79
C ARG A 57 11.14 -4.54 -8.18
N GLN A 58 12.34 -4.61 -7.65
CA GLN A 58 13.07 -3.52 -7.01
C GLN A 58 14.49 -3.46 -7.57
N LYS A 59 15.10 -2.28 -7.63
CA LYS A 59 16.48 -2.11 -8.08
C LYS A 59 17.43 -2.09 -6.88
N GLN A 60 18.51 -2.83 -6.99
CA GLN A 60 19.64 -2.76 -6.07
C GLN A 60 20.55 -1.55 -6.38
N SER A 61 21.43 -1.20 -5.45
CA SER A 61 22.38 -0.08 -5.61
C SER A 61 23.37 -0.28 -6.76
N ASP A 62 23.73 -1.52 -7.07
CA ASP A 62 24.57 -1.92 -8.21
C ASP A 62 23.80 -1.95 -9.55
N GLY A 63 22.48 -1.78 -9.50
CA GLY A 63 21.57 -1.82 -10.65
C GLY A 63 20.98 -3.19 -10.95
N ALA A 64 21.32 -4.22 -10.19
CA ALA A 64 20.69 -5.54 -10.31
C ALA A 64 19.20 -5.48 -9.94
N ASP A 65 18.42 -6.41 -10.48
CA ASP A 65 17.02 -6.57 -10.09
C ASP A 65 16.91 -7.50 -8.88
N PHE A 66 16.07 -7.11 -7.95
CA PHE A 66 15.59 -7.92 -6.85
C PHE A 66 14.06 -8.03 -6.95
N THR A 67 13.50 -9.18 -6.66
CA THR A 67 12.05 -9.40 -6.66
C THR A 67 11.65 -10.01 -5.33
N GLY A 68 10.65 -9.44 -4.69
CA GLY A 68 10.19 -9.91 -3.39
C GLY A 68 8.80 -9.38 -3.01
N GLU A 69 8.18 -10.06 -2.05
CA GLU A 69 6.85 -9.70 -1.53
C GLU A 69 6.89 -8.43 -0.67
N LYS A 70 8.03 -8.18 -0.03
CA LYS A 70 8.22 -7.04 0.86
C LYS A 70 8.97 -5.93 0.13
N VAL A 71 8.41 -4.73 0.18
CA VAL A 71 9.04 -3.52 -0.31
C VAL A 71 9.38 -2.65 0.89
N PRO A 72 10.67 -2.51 1.26
CA PRO A 72 11.07 -1.54 2.28
C PRO A 72 10.53 -0.15 1.95
N THR A 73 9.89 0.51 2.93
CA THR A 73 9.34 1.87 2.75
C THR A 73 10.46 2.89 2.87
N VAL A 74 11.40 2.81 1.92
CA VAL A 74 12.62 3.61 1.87
C VAL A 74 12.85 4.11 0.44
N ILE A 75 13.28 5.36 0.33
CA ILE A 75 13.69 6.00 -0.92
C ILE A 75 15.12 6.49 -0.75
N ALA A 76 15.97 6.32 -1.73
CA ALA A 76 17.33 6.85 -1.73
C ALA A 76 17.67 7.53 -3.06
N LEU A 77 18.50 8.57 -2.98
CA LEU A 77 19.18 9.19 -4.10
C LEU A 77 20.63 8.70 -4.12
N TYR A 78 20.96 7.92 -5.11
CA TYR A 78 22.28 7.35 -5.22
C TYR A 78 22.78 7.40 -6.66
N HIS A 79 23.92 8.05 -6.88
CA HIS A 79 24.53 8.21 -8.20
C HIS A 79 23.53 8.71 -9.28
N ASN A 80 22.80 9.79 -8.99
CA ASN A 80 21.77 10.34 -9.88
C ASN A 80 20.61 9.37 -10.23
N ARG A 81 20.38 8.36 -9.41
CA ARG A 81 19.24 7.44 -9.53
C ARG A 81 18.36 7.51 -8.31
N VAL A 82 17.07 7.33 -8.52
CA VAL A 82 16.11 7.06 -7.45
C VAL A 82 16.07 5.56 -7.24
N LEU A 83 16.37 5.13 -6.04
CA LEU A 83 16.15 3.77 -5.59
C LEU A 83 14.96 3.76 -4.63
N VAL A 84 14.09 2.75 -4.74
CA VAL A 84 12.96 2.54 -3.84
C VAL A 84 12.98 1.08 -3.42
N GLY A 85 12.69 0.81 -2.16
CA GLY A 85 12.65 -0.53 -1.63
C GLY A 85 14.02 -1.04 -1.22
N GLU A 86 14.36 -2.26 -1.61
CA GLU A 86 15.53 -3.02 -1.13
C GLU A 86 16.87 -2.30 -1.36
N GLY A 87 17.08 -1.78 -2.57
CA GLY A 87 18.33 -1.06 -2.87
C GLY A 87 18.48 0.24 -2.09
N ALA A 88 17.37 0.91 -1.76
CA ALA A 88 17.39 2.09 -0.91
C ALA A 88 17.61 1.71 0.57
N ALA A 89 17.01 0.61 1.02
CA ALA A 89 17.16 0.13 2.40
C ALA A 89 18.59 -0.27 2.72
N ASN A 90 19.30 -0.87 1.76
CA ASN A 90 20.71 -1.25 1.91
C ASN A 90 21.64 -0.04 2.08
N LEU A 91 21.25 1.13 1.58
CA LEU A 91 21.99 2.39 1.69
C LEU A 91 21.58 3.24 2.90
N LYS A 92 20.59 2.82 3.67
CA LYS A 92 19.96 3.61 4.73
C LYS A 92 20.94 4.16 5.77
N TYR A 93 22.01 3.44 6.08
CA TYR A 93 23.01 3.83 7.08
C TYR A 93 24.26 4.48 6.50
N GLU A 94 24.37 4.50 5.16
CA GLU A 94 25.49 5.11 4.44
C GLU A 94 25.17 6.53 3.97
N LEU A 95 23.88 6.85 3.81
CA LEU A 95 23.38 8.10 3.29
C LEU A 95 22.81 9.00 4.39
N GLU A 96 22.82 10.31 4.14
CA GLU A 96 22.29 11.31 5.08
C GLU A 96 20.76 11.31 5.03
N LYS A 97 20.12 11.05 6.20
CA LYS A 97 18.66 11.04 6.34
C LYS A 97 18.05 12.39 5.97
N ASN A 98 16.92 12.38 5.29
CA ASN A 98 16.14 13.53 4.83
C ASN A 98 16.87 14.42 3.80
N LYS A 99 17.99 13.95 3.26
CA LYS A 99 18.73 14.61 2.19
C LYS A 99 18.95 13.66 1.01
N ASP A 100 19.55 12.51 1.26
CA ASP A 100 19.87 11.51 0.26
C ASP A 100 19.11 10.18 0.49
N VAL A 101 18.55 9.97 1.69
CA VAL A 101 17.68 8.84 2.01
C VAL A 101 16.49 9.26 2.87
N TRP A 102 15.29 8.76 2.53
CA TRP A 102 14.04 9.02 3.25
C TRP A 102 13.44 7.70 3.69
N TYR A 103 13.09 7.62 4.96
CA TYR A 103 12.39 6.50 5.60
C TYR A 103 11.58 7.01 6.79
N SER A 104 10.59 6.22 7.21
CA SER A 104 9.63 6.61 8.26
C SER A 104 8.76 7.83 7.91
N PHE A 105 8.75 8.27 6.66
CA PHE A 105 7.99 9.43 6.20
C PHE A 105 6.47 9.24 6.33
N LYS A 106 5.96 7.99 6.40
CA LYS A 106 4.56 7.71 6.72
C LYS A 106 4.13 8.39 8.03
N MET A 107 4.98 8.35 9.05
CA MET A 107 4.68 8.93 10.38
C MET A 107 4.72 10.45 10.39
N GLU A 108 5.33 11.05 9.38
CA GLU A 108 5.50 12.50 9.24
C GLU A 108 4.46 13.13 8.29
N LEU A 109 3.50 12.33 7.77
CA LEU A 109 2.38 12.83 6.98
C LEU A 109 1.51 13.75 7.82
N GLY A 110 0.95 14.77 7.20
CA GLY A 110 0.08 15.74 7.86
C GLY A 110 0.79 16.75 8.75
N GLU A 111 2.11 16.58 8.97
CA GLU A 111 2.92 17.53 9.72
C GLU A 111 3.52 18.58 8.77
N ASP A 112 3.33 19.85 9.11
CA ASP A 112 4.04 20.96 8.45
C ASP A 112 5.39 21.13 9.12
N LEU A 113 6.35 20.28 8.75
CA LEU A 113 7.68 20.28 9.36
C LEU A 113 8.61 21.33 8.77
N GLY A 114 8.13 22.19 7.88
CA GLY A 114 8.91 23.22 7.22
C GLY A 114 10.11 22.64 6.46
N ALA A 115 11.31 23.16 6.74
CA ALA A 115 12.55 22.79 6.06
C ALA A 115 13.23 21.52 6.61
N LYS A 116 12.51 20.62 7.27
CA LYS A 116 13.07 19.36 7.82
C LYS A 116 13.71 18.47 6.74
N TYR A 117 13.18 18.52 5.52
CA TYR A 117 13.77 17.82 4.38
C TYR A 117 14.64 18.78 3.58
N CYS A 118 15.87 18.36 3.31
CA CYS A 118 16.71 19.09 2.37
C CYS A 118 16.14 18.90 0.95
N ASN A 119 16.11 19.98 0.18
CA ASN A 119 15.74 19.94 -1.22
C ASN A 119 16.77 19.15 -2.01
N SER A 120 16.48 17.90 -2.28
CA SER A 120 17.27 17.13 -3.24
C SER A 120 16.60 17.17 -4.60
N ILE A 121 17.32 17.62 -5.59
CA ILE A 121 16.85 17.73 -6.96
C ILE A 121 17.49 16.61 -7.76
N LEU A 122 16.64 15.76 -8.33
CA LEU A 122 17.06 14.65 -9.17
C LEU A 122 17.05 15.01 -10.65
N GLY A 123 18.08 14.53 -11.32
CA GLY A 123 18.18 14.63 -12.76
C GLY A 123 18.54 16.01 -13.30
N LYS A 124 18.91 16.08 -14.58
CA LYS A 124 19.23 17.32 -15.28
C LYS A 124 18.01 18.24 -15.45
N ASP A 125 16.83 17.67 -15.46
CA ASP A 125 15.53 18.33 -15.68
C ASP A 125 14.84 18.76 -14.38
N LYS A 126 15.42 18.47 -13.22
CA LYS A 126 14.83 18.78 -11.90
C LYS A 126 13.44 18.17 -11.69
N SER A 127 13.17 17.06 -12.34
CA SER A 127 11.83 16.44 -12.42
C SER A 127 11.34 15.84 -11.11
N VAL A 128 12.21 15.59 -10.15
CA VAL A 128 11.87 15.03 -8.85
C VAL A 128 12.39 15.94 -7.73
N ARG A 129 11.48 16.31 -6.85
CA ARG A 129 11.77 17.15 -5.67
C ARG A 129 11.11 16.51 -4.45
N ILE A 130 11.87 16.36 -3.38
CA ILE A 130 11.40 15.84 -2.10
C ILE A 130 11.66 16.90 -1.04
N GLN A 131 10.59 17.58 -0.58
CA GLN A 131 10.68 18.64 0.42
C GLN A 131 10.06 18.23 1.77
N ASN A 132 9.13 17.27 1.73
CA ASN A 132 8.35 16.86 2.87
C ASN A 132 7.91 15.38 2.72
N ALA A 133 7.24 14.87 3.75
CA ALA A 133 6.75 13.50 3.79
C ALA A 133 5.73 13.18 2.68
N LYS A 134 4.92 14.17 2.28
CA LYS A 134 3.95 14.03 1.18
C LYS A 134 4.66 13.79 -0.15
N ASP A 135 5.72 14.57 -0.46
CA ASP A 135 6.49 14.38 -1.69
C ASP A 135 7.17 13.01 -1.73
N ALA A 136 7.73 12.56 -0.58
CA ALA A 136 8.30 11.22 -0.46
C ALA A 136 7.23 10.14 -0.71
N THR A 137 6.04 10.32 -0.14
CA THR A 137 4.91 9.41 -0.33
C THR A 137 4.45 9.37 -1.78
N ILE A 138 4.34 10.53 -2.46
CA ILE A 138 4.02 10.60 -3.90
C ILE A 138 5.03 9.79 -4.72
N LEU A 139 6.31 9.94 -4.45
CA LEU A 139 7.37 9.24 -5.18
C LEU A 139 7.33 7.73 -4.90
N PHE A 140 7.10 7.33 -3.66
CA PHE A 140 6.98 5.93 -3.27
C PHE A 140 5.79 5.24 -3.96
N PHE A 141 4.61 5.87 -3.95
CA PHE A 141 3.43 5.34 -4.62
C PHE A 141 3.54 5.36 -6.16
N ARG A 142 4.29 6.31 -6.74
CA ARG A 142 4.63 6.28 -8.17
C ARG A 142 5.41 5.03 -8.54
N PHE A 143 6.38 4.67 -7.72
CA PHE A 143 7.12 3.42 -7.89
C PHE A 143 6.20 2.21 -7.75
N LEU A 144 5.41 2.13 -6.66
CA LEU A 144 4.49 1.01 -6.44
C LEU A 144 3.52 0.84 -7.61
N LYS A 145 2.87 1.92 -8.04
CA LYS A 145 1.93 1.87 -9.17
C LYS A 145 2.56 1.27 -10.41
N LYS A 146 3.74 1.75 -10.77
CA LYS A 146 4.47 1.26 -11.95
C LYS A 146 4.75 -0.24 -11.87
N GLU A 147 5.23 -0.72 -10.73
CA GLU A 147 5.56 -2.13 -10.57
C GLU A 147 4.29 -3.00 -10.46
N ILE A 148 3.21 -2.49 -9.84
CA ILE A 148 1.88 -3.13 -9.81
C ILE A 148 1.32 -3.29 -11.22
N GLU A 149 1.27 -2.21 -12.01
CA GLU A 149 0.77 -2.24 -13.40
C GLU A 149 1.57 -3.22 -14.25
N SER A 150 2.90 -3.21 -14.13
CA SER A 150 3.77 -4.17 -14.81
C SER A 150 3.50 -5.63 -14.38
N TYR A 151 3.27 -5.87 -13.09
CA TYR A 151 2.94 -7.19 -12.56
C TYR A 151 1.59 -7.69 -13.10
N VAL A 152 0.55 -6.84 -13.06
CA VAL A 152 -0.79 -7.13 -13.56
C VAL A 152 -0.76 -7.46 -15.05
N GLU A 153 0.02 -6.70 -15.83
CA GLU A 153 0.21 -6.96 -17.26
C GLU A 153 0.92 -8.30 -17.51
N GLN A 154 2.01 -8.59 -16.80
CA GLN A 154 2.77 -9.83 -16.95
C GLN A 154 1.95 -11.07 -16.57
N LYS A 155 1.06 -10.95 -15.61
CA LYS A 155 0.14 -12.01 -15.19
C LYS A 155 -1.07 -12.17 -16.13
N GLY A 156 -1.27 -11.27 -17.08
CA GLY A 156 -2.44 -11.26 -17.98
C GLY A 156 -3.76 -10.96 -17.27
N LEU A 157 -3.70 -10.23 -16.13
CA LEU A 157 -4.88 -9.84 -15.36
C LEU A 157 -5.55 -8.60 -15.96
N CYS A 158 -6.77 -8.31 -15.51
CA CYS A 158 -7.52 -7.14 -15.95
C CYS A 158 -6.80 -5.83 -15.56
N GLN A 159 -6.62 -4.93 -16.53
CA GLN A 159 -5.95 -3.64 -16.34
C GLN A 159 -6.84 -2.58 -15.67
N ASN A 160 -8.12 -2.88 -15.43
CA ASN A 160 -8.98 -2.06 -14.58
C ASN A 160 -8.62 -2.32 -13.11
N ILE A 161 -7.65 -1.57 -12.59
CA ILE A 161 -7.11 -1.77 -11.24
C ILE A 161 -7.85 -0.90 -10.24
N LYS A 162 -8.38 -1.51 -9.18
CA LYS A 162 -9.01 -0.84 -8.05
C LYS A 162 -8.09 -0.96 -6.84
N TYR A 163 -7.75 0.18 -6.23
CA TYR A 163 -6.79 0.23 -5.12
C TYR A 163 -7.49 0.39 -3.77
N ALA A 164 -7.00 -0.34 -2.77
CA ALA A 164 -7.30 -0.12 -1.36
C ALA A 164 -5.97 0.00 -0.60
N VAL A 165 -5.90 0.92 0.36
CA VAL A 165 -4.69 1.17 1.15
C VAL A 165 -5.01 1.08 2.63
N SER A 166 -4.27 0.26 3.37
CA SER A 166 -4.39 0.19 4.83
C SER A 166 -3.70 1.38 5.49
N ILE A 167 -4.33 1.91 6.52
CA ILE A 167 -3.86 3.05 7.29
C ILE A 167 -4.01 2.78 8.79
N PRO A 168 -3.12 3.34 9.64
CA PRO A 168 -3.33 3.28 11.07
C PRO A 168 -4.66 3.92 11.49
N ALA A 169 -5.37 3.30 12.44
CA ALA A 169 -6.59 3.90 12.99
C ALA A 169 -6.30 5.26 13.67
N SER A 170 -5.08 5.48 14.14
CA SER A 170 -4.61 6.73 14.73
C SER A 170 -4.32 7.86 13.74
N PHE A 171 -4.41 7.59 12.42
CA PHE A 171 -4.20 8.65 11.42
C PHE A 171 -5.25 9.75 11.55
N GLU A 172 -4.77 10.97 11.74
CA GLU A 172 -5.59 12.17 11.77
C GLU A 172 -6.05 12.58 10.36
N ALA A 173 -6.99 13.51 10.29
CA ALA A 173 -7.59 13.95 9.02
C ALA A 173 -6.58 14.54 8.04
N ASN A 174 -5.56 15.27 8.53
CA ASN A 174 -4.48 15.84 7.72
C ASN A 174 -3.56 14.75 7.13
N GLN A 175 -3.25 13.70 7.89
CA GLN A 175 -2.46 12.55 7.41
C GLN A 175 -3.21 11.77 6.35
N ARG A 176 -4.51 11.50 6.58
CA ARG A 176 -5.39 10.84 5.60
C ARG A 176 -5.48 11.64 4.31
N ARG A 177 -5.64 12.98 4.41
CA ARG A 177 -5.69 13.88 3.26
C ARG A 177 -4.39 13.83 2.45
N ASP A 178 -3.23 13.92 3.09
CA ASP A 178 -1.94 13.90 2.41
C ASP A 178 -1.69 12.57 1.68
N LEU A 179 -2.13 11.46 2.28
CA LEU A 179 -2.08 10.16 1.62
C LEU A 179 -3.01 10.09 0.41
N VAL A 180 -4.27 10.53 0.54
CA VAL A 180 -5.22 10.58 -0.58
C VAL A 180 -4.69 11.44 -1.71
N ASP A 181 -4.15 12.62 -1.41
CA ASP A 181 -3.53 13.50 -2.40
C ASP A 181 -2.35 12.83 -3.11
N ALA A 182 -1.54 12.03 -2.38
CA ALA A 182 -0.44 11.29 -2.98
C ALA A 182 -0.93 10.21 -3.95
N LEU A 183 -2.01 9.50 -3.61
CA LEU A 183 -2.63 8.51 -4.48
C LEU A 183 -3.23 9.15 -5.74
N ILE A 184 -3.99 10.23 -5.58
CA ILE A 184 -4.59 11.00 -6.69
C ILE A 184 -3.50 11.58 -7.60
N SER A 185 -2.41 12.11 -7.04
CA SER A 185 -1.28 12.64 -7.81
C SER A 185 -0.61 11.59 -8.71
N ASN A 186 -0.75 10.33 -8.35
CA ASN A 186 -0.30 9.18 -9.13
C ASN A 186 -1.40 8.60 -10.02
N GLN A 187 -2.56 9.23 -10.12
CA GLN A 187 -3.71 8.72 -10.90
C GLN A 187 -4.10 7.28 -10.50
N MET A 188 -3.99 6.97 -9.21
CA MET A 188 -4.51 5.73 -8.67
C MET A 188 -6.01 5.92 -8.45
N ASP A 189 -6.82 4.97 -8.95
CA ASP A 189 -8.27 5.03 -8.76
C ASP A 189 -8.62 4.72 -7.31
N VAL A 190 -8.83 5.78 -6.53
CA VAL A 190 -9.19 5.70 -5.10
C VAL A 190 -10.52 6.38 -4.85
N SER A 191 -11.38 5.71 -4.11
CA SER A 191 -12.65 6.24 -3.60
C SER A 191 -12.53 6.54 -2.11
N LYS A 192 -13.57 7.09 -1.50
CA LYS A 192 -13.62 7.26 -0.03
C LYS A 192 -13.51 5.94 0.75
N GLN A 193 -13.87 4.83 0.09
CA GLN A 193 -13.81 3.47 0.65
C GLN A 193 -12.47 2.78 0.41
N SER A 194 -11.56 3.42 -0.32
CA SER A 194 -10.24 2.85 -0.63
C SER A 194 -9.25 2.90 0.53
N LEU A 195 -9.53 3.70 1.56
CA LEU A 195 -8.75 3.71 2.79
C LEU A 195 -9.44 2.84 3.84
N ILE A 196 -8.73 1.84 4.34
CA ILE A 196 -9.20 0.93 5.37
C ILE A 196 -8.30 1.02 6.60
N ASP A 197 -8.85 1.13 7.78
CA ASP A 197 -8.06 1.10 9.01
C ASP A 197 -7.42 -0.28 9.21
N GLU A 198 -6.13 -0.31 9.55
CA GLU A 198 -5.34 -1.55 9.71
C GLU A 198 -6.04 -2.60 10.61
N PRO A 199 -6.63 -2.25 11.78
CA PRO A 199 -7.36 -3.22 12.58
C PRO A 199 -8.59 -3.81 11.87
N ASN A 200 -9.28 -3.00 11.06
CA ASN A 200 -10.44 -3.47 10.30
C ASN A 200 -10.01 -4.40 9.17
N ALA A 201 -8.91 -4.10 8.47
CA ALA A 201 -8.35 -4.96 7.45
C ALA A 201 -7.93 -6.33 8.04
N ALA A 202 -7.24 -6.33 9.18
CA ALA A 202 -6.84 -7.54 9.89
C ALA A 202 -8.05 -8.37 10.35
N PHE A 203 -9.10 -7.70 10.87
CA PHE A 203 -10.32 -8.37 11.30
C PHE A 203 -11.09 -9.00 10.13
N LEU A 204 -11.21 -8.31 9.00
CA LEU A 204 -11.84 -8.87 7.81
C LEU A 204 -11.08 -10.08 7.27
N ASN A 205 -9.74 -10.03 7.27
CA ASN A 205 -8.92 -11.18 6.89
C ASN A 205 -9.12 -12.36 7.83
N TYR A 206 -9.14 -12.13 9.14
CA TYR A 206 -9.40 -13.17 10.14
C TYR A 206 -10.75 -13.86 9.93
N ILE A 207 -11.80 -13.08 9.66
CA ILE A 207 -13.12 -13.65 9.38
C ILE A 207 -13.08 -14.49 8.10
N HIS A 208 -12.46 -13.96 7.04
CA HIS A 208 -12.34 -14.67 5.76
C HIS A 208 -11.62 -16.02 5.91
N GLU A 209 -10.50 -16.04 6.64
CA GLU A 209 -9.76 -17.27 6.91
C GLU A 209 -10.60 -18.27 7.74
N SER A 210 -11.32 -17.77 8.74
CA SER A 210 -12.20 -18.61 9.57
C SER A 210 -13.37 -19.21 8.76
N GLU A 211 -13.94 -18.45 7.82
CA GLU A 211 -14.95 -18.94 6.88
C GLU A 211 -14.39 -20.06 5.99
N MET A 212 -13.20 -19.87 5.44
CA MET A 212 -12.54 -20.85 4.57
C MET A 212 -12.22 -22.16 5.31
N ASN A 213 -11.92 -22.07 6.61
CA ASN A 213 -11.61 -23.22 7.46
C ASN A 213 -12.85 -23.85 8.13
N ASN A 214 -14.06 -23.32 7.90
CA ASN A 214 -15.29 -23.66 8.63
C ASN A 214 -15.16 -23.56 10.16
N GLU A 215 -14.35 -22.63 10.64
CA GLU A 215 -14.16 -22.34 12.06
C GLU A 215 -15.16 -21.28 12.54
N ALA A 216 -15.74 -21.51 13.73
CA ALA A 216 -16.58 -20.49 14.35
C ALA A 216 -15.72 -19.34 14.86
N VAL A 217 -16.02 -18.12 14.41
CA VAL A 217 -15.34 -16.92 14.91
C VAL A 217 -15.82 -16.62 16.34
N ASP A 218 -14.96 -16.86 17.32
CA ASP A 218 -15.20 -16.46 18.71
C ASP A 218 -14.74 -15.03 18.92
N VAL A 219 -15.68 -14.09 18.83
CA VAL A 219 -15.39 -12.67 19.08
C VAL A 219 -15.51 -12.38 20.56
N SER A 220 -14.46 -12.64 21.33
CA SER A 220 -14.36 -12.15 22.69
C SER A 220 -13.99 -10.67 22.70
N TYR A 221 -14.93 -9.80 23.01
CA TYR A 221 -14.84 -8.34 23.02
C TYR A 221 -13.91 -7.79 24.11
N THR A 222 -12.69 -8.25 24.23
CA THR A 222 -11.89 -7.73 25.36
C THR A 222 -11.08 -6.48 25.06
N HIS A 223 -10.86 -6.03 23.80
CA HIS A 223 -10.04 -4.83 23.54
C HIS A 223 -10.30 -4.07 22.21
N LEU A 224 -11.50 -4.09 21.66
CA LEU A 224 -11.85 -3.16 20.59
C LEU A 224 -12.73 -2.00 21.15
N THR A 225 -12.10 -1.06 21.82
CA THR A 225 -12.71 0.26 22.01
C THR A 225 -12.61 1.01 20.69
N LEU A 226 -13.70 1.04 19.94
CA LEU A 226 -13.83 1.99 18.84
C LEU A 226 -13.73 3.40 19.42
N PRO A 227 -12.85 4.27 18.90
CA PRO A 227 -12.90 5.68 19.30
C PRO A 227 -14.23 6.27 18.82
N THR A 228 -14.96 6.85 19.78
CA THR A 228 -16.18 7.63 19.56
C THR A 228 -15.89 8.93 18.84
#